data_4bd2cd1b87995705b1f8de9565011a5b
#
_entry.id   4bd2cd1b87995705b1f8de9565011a5b
#
_cell.length_a   1.000
_cell.length_b   1.000
_cell.length_c   1.000
_cell.angle_alpha   90.00
_cell.angle_beta   90.00
_cell.angle_gamma   90.00
#
_symmetry.space_group_name_H-M   'P 1'
#
loop_
_entity.id
_entity.type
_entity.pdbx_description
1 polymer ?
#
loop_
_entity_poly.entity_id
_entity_poly.type
_entity_poly.pdbx_seq_one_letter_code
_entity_poly.pdbx_strand_id
1 'polypeptide(L)'
;ELDDGTVITESVAICRYFEEIQPQPPLFGTGALGKARVEEWQRRMELNLLMAVAHAFRHIHPAMKEWEVPQIAEWGEANKPKALDFLALLDRELANREFAAGDSYSIADITGMVAIDFMKPARIAVPEELANVRRWHGAIAARPSAKA
;
A
#
# COMPACT_ATOMS: atom_id res chain seq x y z
N GLU A 1 -2.19 18.66 13.00
CA GLU A 1 -1.69 19.68 13.95
C GLU A 1 -1.87 19.15 15.35
N LEU A 2 -0.83 19.29 16.18
CA LEU A 2 -0.85 18.92 17.60
C LEU A 2 -1.30 20.11 18.46
N ASP A 3 -1.58 19.87 19.75
CA ASP A 3 -2.07 20.89 20.67
C ASP A 3 -1.10 22.09 20.86
N ASP A 4 0.18 21.88 20.62
CA ASP A 4 1.21 22.92 20.68
C ASP A 4 1.43 23.66 19.34
N GLY A 5 0.62 23.35 18.31
CA GLY A 5 0.72 23.92 16.97
C GLY A 5 1.73 23.23 16.07
N THR A 6 2.42 22.18 16.52
CA THR A 6 3.33 21.39 15.66
C THR A 6 2.55 20.66 14.57
N VAL A 7 2.99 20.79 13.32
CA VAL A 7 2.37 20.12 12.17
C VAL A 7 3.24 18.93 11.74
N ILE A 8 2.63 17.74 11.64
CA ILE A 8 3.23 16.55 11.06
C ILE A 8 2.52 16.27 9.74
N THR A 9 3.27 16.06 8.67
CA THR A 9 2.77 15.68 7.35
C THR A 9 3.21 14.25 7.00
N GLU A 10 2.69 13.70 5.90
CA GLU A 10 2.88 12.33 5.44
C GLU A 10 2.18 11.29 6.31
N SER A 11 1.27 10.52 5.68
CA SER A 11 0.41 9.56 6.38
C SER A 11 1.19 8.55 7.24
N VAL A 12 2.29 8.01 6.73
CA VAL A 12 3.12 7.04 7.47
C VAL A 12 3.83 7.68 8.66
N ALA A 13 4.28 8.95 8.52
CA ALA A 13 4.90 9.67 9.63
C ALA A 13 3.87 9.99 10.73
N ILE A 14 2.66 10.37 10.35
CA ILE A 14 1.54 10.60 11.27
C ILE A 14 1.19 9.29 12.01
N CYS A 15 1.06 8.17 11.30
CA CYS A 15 0.79 6.88 11.91
C CYS A 15 1.90 6.45 12.89
N ARG A 16 3.17 6.68 12.53
CA ARG A 16 4.31 6.38 13.41
C ARG A 16 4.27 7.22 14.69
N TYR A 17 3.96 8.50 14.58
CA TYR A 17 3.80 9.36 15.75
C TYR A 17 2.71 8.83 16.69
N PHE A 18 1.56 8.43 16.17
CA PHE A 18 0.48 7.89 16.98
C PHE A 18 0.82 6.53 17.61
N GLU A 19 1.57 5.67 16.93
CA GLU A 19 2.01 4.40 17.53
C GLU A 19 3.00 4.61 18.69
N GLU A 20 3.84 5.65 18.64
CA GLU A 20 4.72 5.98 19.78
C GLU A 20 3.92 6.46 21.01
N ILE A 21 2.78 7.13 20.80
CA ILE A 21 1.86 7.53 21.87
C ILE A 21 1.02 6.35 22.37
N GLN A 22 0.53 5.51 21.45
CA GLN A 22 -0.31 4.35 21.73
C GLN A 22 0.24 3.11 21.01
N PRO A 23 1.19 2.40 21.63
CA PRO A 23 1.95 1.33 20.96
C PRO A 23 1.18 0.02 20.78
N GLN A 24 -0.12 -0.02 21.04
CA GLN A 24 -0.95 -1.21 20.87
C GLN A 24 -2.19 -0.91 20.02
N PRO A 25 -2.40 -1.67 18.93
CA PRO A 25 -1.56 -2.75 18.38
C PRO A 25 -0.29 -2.22 17.68
N PRO A 26 0.84 -2.99 17.67
CA PRO A 26 2.11 -2.55 17.12
C PRO A 26 2.13 -2.73 15.58
N LEU A 27 1.60 -1.78 14.84
CA LEU A 27 1.49 -1.86 13.38
C LEU A 27 2.83 -1.64 12.65
N PHE A 28 3.83 -1.05 13.31
CA PHE A 28 5.20 -0.90 12.78
C PHE A 28 6.14 -2.02 13.25
N GLY A 29 5.60 -3.08 13.87
CA GLY A 29 6.35 -4.25 14.30
C GLY A 29 7.03 -4.09 15.64
N THR A 30 7.51 -5.21 16.20
CA THR A 30 8.17 -5.27 17.51
C THR A 30 9.60 -5.76 17.41
N GLY A 31 10.45 -5.27 18.30
CA GLY A 31 11.88 -5.61 18.28
C GLY A 31 12.59 -5.16 16.99
N ALA A 32 13.89 -5.28 16.94
CA ALA A 32 14.69 -4.78 15.82
C ALA A 32 14.35 -5.47 14.49
N LEU A 33 14.25 -6.81 14.50
CA LEU A 33 13.97 -7.58 13.29
C LEU A 33 12.52 -7.37 12.80
N GLY A 34 11.53 -7.37 13.71
CA GLY A 34 10.13 -7.16 13.35
C GLY A 34 9.91 -5.77 12.74
N LYS A 35 10.47 -4.73 13.36
CA LYS A 35 10.43 -3.36 12.82
C LYS A 35 11.09 -3.25 11.44
N ALA A 36 12.25 -3.90 11.26
CA ALA A 36 12.95 -3.89 9.97
C ALA A 36 12.13 -4.59 8.87
N ARG A 37 11.49 -5.73 9.17
CA ARG A 37 10.65 -6.45 8.21
C ARG A 37 9.40 -5.66 7.81
N VAL A 38 8.73 -5.03 8.78
CA VAL A 38 7.57 -4.19 8.49
C VAL A 38 7.98 -2.99 7.63
N GLU A 39 9.09 -2.32 7.96
CA GLU A 39 9.61 -1.20 7.16
C GLU A 39 9.99 -1.65 5.73
N GLU A 40 10.64 -2.81 5.58
CA GLU A 40 10.97 -3.38 4.27
C GLU A 40 9.72 -3.57 3.41
N TRP A 41 8.70 -4.21 3.95
CA TRP A 41 7.46 -4.46 3.21
C TRP A 41 6.65 -3.20 2.99
N GLN A 42 6.63 -2.27 3.94
CA GLN A 42 6.03 -0.95 3.76
C GLN A 42 6.65 -0.20 2.59
N ARG A 43 7.99 -0.17 2.51
CA ARG A 43 8.69 0.44 1.38
C ARG A 43 8.39 -0.24 0.05
N ARG A 44 8.35 -1.58 0.04
CA ARG A 44 8.00 -2.35 -1.16
C ARG A 44 6.57 -2.04 -1.63
N MET A 45 5.59 -2.04 -0.73
CA MET A 45 4.19 -1.72 -1.04
C MET A 45 4.04 -0.29 -1.55
N GLU A 46 4.68 0.65 -0.90
CA GLU A 46 4.60 2.06 -1.27
C GLU A 46 5.28 2.33 -2.62
N LEU A 47 6.54 1.95 -2.76
CA LEU A 47 7.35 2.34 -3.92
C LEU A 47 7.09 1.50 -5.17
N ASN A 48 6.77 0.21 -5.02
CA ASN A 48 6.63 -0.68 -6.19
C ASN A 48 5.16 -0.95 -6.55
N LEU A 49 4.22 -0.86 -5.61
CA LEU A 49 2.81 -1.05 -5.92
C LEU A 49 2.05 0.29 -5.95
N LEU A 50 1.95 0.98 -4.81
CA LEU A 50 1.14 2.19 -4.71
C LEU A 50 1.61 3.28 -5.69
N MET A 51 2.91 3.53 -5.77
CA MET A 51 3.46 4.53 -6.69
C MET A 51 3.24 4.14 -8.16
N ALA A 52 3.38 2.87 -8.52
CA ALA A 52 3.11 2.41 -9.89
C ALA A 52 1.63 2.62 -10.26
N VAL A 53 0.70 2.26 -9.37
CA VAL A 53 -0.75 2.48 -9.55
C VAL A 53 -1.07 3.98 -9.61
N ALA A 54 -0.47 4.78 -8.72
CA ALA A 54 -0.66 6.24 -8.69
C ALA A 54 -0.17 6.91 -9.99
N HIS A 55 0.98 6.51 -10.50
CA HIS A 55 1.47 7.02 -11.79
C HIS A 55 0.56 6.62 -12.96
N ALA A 56 0.06 5.37 -12.99
CA ALA A 56 -0.90 4.97 -13.99
C ALA A 56 -2.17 5.85 -13.93
N PHE A 57 -2.71 6.08 -12.74
CA PHE A 57 -3.88 6.92 -12.54
C PHE A 57 -3.61 8.39 -12.93
N ARG A 58 -2.58 9.00 -12.37
CA ARG A 58 -2.29 10.42 -12.52
C ARG A 58 -2.03 10.82 -13.97
N HIS A 59 -1.30 9.99 -14.72
CA HIS A 59 -0.92 10.30 -16.09
C HIS A 59 -1.97 9.91 -17.14
N ILE A 60 -3.03 9.13 -16.77
CA ILE A 60 -4.03 8.66 -17.72
C ILE A 60 -5.43 9.17 -17.39
N HIS A 61 -5.79 9.29 -16.11
CA HIS A 61 -7.15 9.59 -15.72
C HIS A 61 -7.50 11.06 -16.00
N PRO A 62 -8.62 11.35 -16.68
CA PRO A 62 -9.00 12.72 -17.06
C PRO A 62 -9.14 13.70 -15.87
N ALA A 63 -9.59 13.22 -14.71
CA ALA A 63 -9.73 14.02 -13.51
C ALA A 63 -8.39 14.58 -12.98
N MET A 64 -7.25 14.00 -13.42
CA MET A 64 -5.92 14.44 -12.99
C MET A 64 -5.28 15.46 -13.92
N LYS A 65 -5.98 15.86 -14.99
CA LYS A 65 -5.43 16.76 -16.03
C LYS A 65 -4.91 18.10 -15.49
N GLU A 66 -5.57 18.63 -14.47
CA GLU A 66 -5.19 19.90 -13.85
C GLU A 66 -4.14 19.75 -12.72
N TRP A 67 -3.97 18.53 -12.22
CA TRP A 67 -3.08 18.21 -11.11
C TRP A 67 -1.74 17.60 -11.55
N GLU A 68 -1.74 16.89 -12.69
CA GLU A 68 -0.56 16.28 -13.28
C GLU A 68 -0.26 16.95 -14.61
N VAL A 69 0.62 17.95 -14.58
CA VAL A 69 0.92 18.83 -15.76
C VAL A 69 2.42 18.75 -16.09
N PRO A 70 2.78 18.23 -17.29
CA PRO A 70 1.90 17.57 -18.26
C PRO A 70 1.56 16.14 -17.88
N GLN A 71 0.36 15.66 -18.24
CA GLN A 71 0.11 14.23 -18.26
C GLN A 71 0.91 13.58 -19.38
N ILE A 72 1.58 12.46 -19.09
CA ILE A 72 2.36 11.65 -20.04
C ILE A 72 1.75 10.24 -20.07
N ALA A 73 0.85 10.02 -21.02
CA ALA A 73 0.07 8.77 -21.09
C ALA A 73 0.97 7.54 -21.21
N GLU A 74 2.05 7.61 -21.99
CA GLU A 74 3.02 6.52 -22.16
C GLU A 74 3.68 6.14 -20.83
N TRP A 75 3.96 7.11 -19.96
CA TRP A 75 4.49 6.86 -18.62
C TRP A 75 3.45 6.16 -17.74
N GLY A 76 2.20 6.62 -17.80
CA GLY A 76 1.10 5.97 -17.10
C GLY A 76 0.92 4.51 -17.53
N GLU A 77 0.88 4.24 -18.84
CA GLU A 77 0.77 2.87 -19.38
C GLU A 77 1.99 2.01 -18.99
N ALA A 78 3.20 2.55 -19.03
CA ALA A 78 4.42 1.83 -18.62
C ALA A 78 4.48 1.45 -17.14
N ASN A 79 3.66 2.06 -16.28
CA ASN A 79 3.61 1.72 -14.86
C ASN A 79 2.61 0.59 -14.54
N LYS A 80 1.62 0.32 -15.40
CA LYS A 80 0.68 -0.77 -15.19
C LYS A 80 1.34 -2.15 -15.07
N PRO A 81 2.22 -2.57 -16.01
CA PRO A 81 2.91 -3.85 -15.87
C PRO A 81 3.79 -3.92 -14.62
N LYS A 82 4.42 -2.83 -14.18
CA LYS A 82 5.22 -2.83 -12.94
C LYS A 82 4.37 -3.17 -11.71
N ALA A 83 3.14 -2.64 -11.62
CA ALA A 83 2.22 -2.99 -10.55
C ALA A 83 1.85 -4.49 -10.61
N LEU A 84 1.59 -5.04 -11.80
CA LEU A 84 1.27 -6.45 -11.98
C LEU A 84 2.45 -7.37 -11.65
N ASP A 85 3.66 -7.02 -12.06
CA ASP A 85 4.90 -7.75 -11.74
C ASP A 85 5.12 -7.79 -10.22
N PHE A 86 4.87 -6.67 -9.53
CA PHE A 86 4.95 -6.63 -8.08
C PHE A 86 3.87 -7.49 -7.42
N LEU A 87 2.64 -7.50 -7.92
CA LEU A 87 1.59 -8.38 -7.42
C LEU A 87 1.95 -9.86 -7.58
N ALA A 88 2.57 -10.24 -8.69
CA ALA A 88 3.04 -11.61 -8.91
C ALA A 88 4.16 -12.00 -7.92
N LEU A 89 5.03 -11.05 -7.56
CA LEU A 89 6.01 -11.26 -6.48
C LEU A 89 5.29 -11.41 -5.12
N LEU A 90 4.38 -10.51 -4.81
CA LEU A 90 3.62 -10.52 -3.55
C LEU A 90 2.84 -11.82 -3.39
N ASP A 91 2.22 -12.35 -4.47
CA ASP A 91 1.48 -13.60 -4.43
C ASP A 91 2.36 -14.78 -3.99
N ARG A 92 3.58 -14.88 -4.54
CA ARG A 92 4.55 -15.91 -4.14
C ARG A 92 4.95 -15.78 -2.67
N GLU A 93 5.17 -14.56 -2.19
CA GLU A 93 5.55 -14.30 -0.79
C GLU A 93 4.41 -14.64 0.19
N LEU A 94 3.17 -14.36 -0.20
CA LEU A 94 1.98 -14.66 0.60
C LEU A 94 1.59 -16.14 0.61
N ALA A 95 2.22 -17.01 -0.19
CA ALA A 95 1.93 -18.44 -0.21
C ALA A 95 2.12 -19.10 1.17
N ASN A 96 3.08 -18.63 1.96
CA ASN A 96 3.42 -19.16 3.29
C ASN A 96 3.32 -18.10 4.39
N ARG A 97 2.58 -17.02 4.16
CA ARG A 97 2.40 -15.93 5.14
C ARG A 97 0.96 -15.50 5.20
N GLU A 98 0.53 -15.11 6.37
CA GLU A 98 -0.79 -14.53 6.58
C GLU A 98 -0.83 -13.06 6.15
N PHE A 99 0.23 -12.29 6.52
CA PHE A 99 0.36 -10.87 6.23
C PHE A 99 1.66 -10.58 5.47
N ALA A 100 1.74 -9.39 4.88
CA ALA A 100 2.85 -9.00 4.02
C ALA A 100 4.21 -9.12 4.71
N ALA A 101 4.32 -8.65 5.96
CA ALA A 101 5.58 -8.67 6.73
C ALA A 101 5.80 -9.95 7.54
N GLY A 102 4.87 -10.93 7.54
CA GLY A 102 4.96 -12.19 8.28
C GLY A 102 3.62 -12.60 8.93
N ASP A 103 3.64 -12.87 10.23
CA ASP A 103 2.50 -13.44 10.95
C ASP A 103 1.62 -12.40 11.65
N SER A 104 1.95 -11.12 11.52
CA SER A 104 1.22 -10.02 12.17
C SER A 104 0.81 -8.94 11.16
N TYR A 105 -0.44 -8.49 11.31
CA TYR A 105 -0.97 -7.35 10.57
C TYR A 105 -0.17 -6.07 10.85
N SER A 106 0.13 -5.31 9.81
CA SER A 106 1.01 -4.16 9.88
C SER A 106 0.60 -3.03 8.94
N ILE A 107 1.29 -1.91 9.03
CA ILE A 107 1.12 -0.77 8.10
C ILE A 107 1.36 -1.17 6.64
N ALA A 108 2.21 -2.17 6.38
CA ALA A 108 2.46 -2.68 5.03
C ALA A 108 1.21 -3.29 4.40
N ASP A 109 0.37 -3.97 5.21
CA ASP A 109 -0.89 -4.55 4.74
C ASP A 109 -1.92 -3.46 4.42
N ILE A 110 -1.94 -2.39 5.21
CA ILE A 110 -2.81 -1.23 4.96
C ILE A 110 -2.45 -0.57 3.64
N THR A 111 -1.16 -0.27 3.44
CA THR A 111 -0.68 0.35 2.20
C THR A 111 -0.94 -0.53 0.98
N GLY A 112 -0.72 -1.84 1.10
CA GLY A 112 -0.97 -2.79 0.02
C GLY A 112 -2.46 -2.91 -0.33
N MET A 113 -3.34 -2.96 0.67
CA MET A 113 -4.80 -2.98 0.45
C MET A 113 -5.26 -1.72 -0.30
N VAL A 114 -4.86 -0.55 0.20
CA VAL A 114 -5.20 0.74 -0.44
C VAL A 114 -4.69 0.78 -1.89
N ALA A 115 -3.48 0.30 -2.14
CA ALA A 115 -2.91 0.25 -3.48
C ALA A 115 -3.73 -0.64 -4.42
N ILE A 116 -4.18 -1.83 -3.96
CA ILE A 116 -5.02 -2.74 -4.76
C ILE A 116 -6.39 -2.13 -5.02
N ASP A 117 -7.03 -1.53 -4.02
CA ASP A 117 -8.32 -0.87 -4.20
C ASP A 117 -8.21 0.30 -5.21
N PHE A 118 -7.07 0.98 -5.22
CA PHE A 118 -6.80 2.07 -6.15
C PHE A 118 -6.46 1.60 -7.57
N MET A 119 -6.22 0.31 -7.81
CA MET A 119 -6.00 -0.23 -9.16
C MET A 119 -7.23 -0.09 -10.06
N LYS A 120 -8.45 -0.20 -9.49
CA LYS A 120 -9.70 -0.08 -10.28
C LYS A 120 -9.82 1.30 -10.96
N PRO A 121 -9.73 2.45 -10.28
CA PRO A 121 -9.73 3.75 -10.95
C PRO A 121 -8.53 3.97 -11.88
N ALA A 122 -7.37 3.32 -11.61
CA ALA A 122 -6.22 3.33 -12.51
C ALA A 122 -6.38 2.42 -13.75
N ARG A 123 -7.53 1.70 -13.86
CA ARG A 123 -7.84 0.76 -14.94
C ARG A 123 -6.82 -0.39 -15.03
N ILE A 124 -6.45 -0.93 -13.88
CA ILE A 124 -5.59 -2.11 -13.75
C ILE A 124 -6.44 -3.20 -13.10
N ALA A 125 -6.58 -4.35 -13.75
CA ALA A 125 -7.27 -5.49 -13.17
C ALA A 125 -6.29 -6.36 -12.38
N VAL A 126 -6.68 -6.81 -11.18
CA VAL A 126 -5.93 -7.82 -10.44
C VAL A 126 -6.16 -9.17 -11.12
N PRO A 127 -5.10 -9.88 -11.56
CA PRO A 127 -5.23 -11.18 -12.21
C PRO A 127 -5.91 -12.22 -11.32
N GLU A 128 -6.77 -13.04 -11.92
CA GLU A 128 -7.54 -14.05 -11.16
C GLU A 128 -6.67 -15.18 -10.61
N GLU A 129 -5.58 -15.48 -11.27
CA GLU A 129 -4.60 -16.51 -10.88
C GLU A 129 -3.80 -16.17 -9.61
N LEU A 130 -3.77 -14.90 -9.18
CA LEU A 130 -3.09 -14.46 -7.96
C LEU A 130 -3.94 -14.77 -6.71
N ALA A 131 -4.07 -16.07 -6.42
CA ALA A 131 -4.97 -16.57 -5.38
C ALA A 131 -4.57 -16.14 -3.96
N ASN A 132 -3.26 -16.04 -3.67
CA ASN A 132 -2.76 -15.61 -2.37
C ASN A 132 -2.99 -14.12 -2.13
N VAL A 133 -2.76 -13.29 -3.15
CA VAL A 133 -3.08 -11.84 -3.10
C VAL A 133 -4.57 -11.66 -2.84
N ARG A 134 -5.43 -12.38 -3.56
CA ARG A 134 -6.89 -12.26 -3.39
C ARG A 134 -7.37 -12.70 -2.02
N ARG A 135 -6.82 -13.82 -1.51
CA ARG A 135 -7.09 -14.30 -0.13
C ARG A 135 -6.68 -13.24 0.88
N TRP A 136 -5.45 -12.76 0.79
CA TRP A 136 -4.89 -11.75 1.70
C TRP A 136 -5.68 -10.45 1.65
N HIS A 137 -5.91 -9.88 0.45
CA HIS A 137 -6.68 -8.65 0.27
C HIS A 137 -8.10 -8.80 0.86
N GLY A 138 -8.81 -9.91 0.58
CA GLY A 138 -10.13 -10.18 1.14
C GLY A 138 -10.14 -10.23 2.67
N ALA A 139 -9.12 -10.84 3.28
CA ALA A 139 -8.99 -10.89 4.73
C ALA A 139 -8.75 -9.49 5.35
N ILE A 140 -7.92 -8.66 4.70
CA ILE A 140 -7.67 -7.29 5.15
C ILE A 140 -8.91 -6.41 4.98
N ALA A 141 -9.55 -6.46 3.81
CA ALA A 141 -10.75 -5.67 3.50
C ALA A 141 -11.98 -6.06 4.37
N ALA A 142 -11.99 -7.26 4.96
CA ALA A 142 -13.03 -7.69 5.88
C ALA A 142 -12.90 -7.08 7.29
N ARG A 143 -11.76 -6.50 7.64
CA ARG A 143 -11.51 -5.90 8.96
C ARG A 143 -12.45 -4.71 9.20
N PRO A 144 -12.94 -4.50 10.46
CA PRO A 144 -13.80 -3.35 10.76
C PRO A 144 -13.17 -2.01 10.40
N SER A 145 -11.86 -1.85 10.62
CA SER A 145 -11.11 -0.63 10.30
C SER A 145 -10.99 -0.32 8.80
N ALA A 146 -11.21 -1.32 7.92
CA ALA A 146 -11.22 -1.11 6.47
C ALA A 146 -12.59 -0.63 5.96
N LYS A 147 -13.61 -0.59 6.81
CA LYS A 147 -15.01 -0.21 6.49
C LYS A 147 -15.42 1.11 7.15
N ALA A 148 -14.50 1.74 7.88
CA ALA A 148 -14.73 2.97 8.61
C ALA A 148 -14.75 4.22 7.71
#